data_cc7bc9e308df4c0fbd82f7ea07fec294
#
_entry.id   cc7bc9e308df4c0fbd82f7ea07fec294
#
_cell.length_a   1.000
_cell.length_b   1.000
_cell.length_c   1.000
_cell.angle_alpha   90.00
_cell.angle_beta   90.00
_cell.angle_gamma   90.00
#
_symmetry.space_group_name_H-M   'P 1'
#
loop_
_entity.id
_entity.type
_entity.pdbx_description
1 polymer ?
#
loop_
_entity_poly.entity_id
_entity_poly.type
_entity_poly.pdbx_seq_one_letter_code
_entity_poly.pdbx_strand_id
1 'polypeptide(L)'
;TPNTRLLMVCHMINITGQILPVRKICDMAHARGVQVLVDGAHAFAHIQYKIPDLNCDYYGTSLHKWLSVPLGAGFLYVRKEHIPTLWPLLADRESEETIARLNH
;
A
#
# COMPACT_ATOMS: atom_id res chain seq x y z
N THR A 1 4.07 -5.24 -19.66
CA THR A 1 4.00 -4.51 -20.95
C THR A 1 4.65 -3.14 -20.82
N PRO A 2 5.05 -2.49 -21.91
CA PRO A 2 5.57 -1.10 -21.88
C PRO A 2 4.59 -0.09 -21.28
N ASN A 3 3.30 -0.41 -21.27
CA ASN A 3 2.24 0.46 -20.75
C ASN A 3 1.89 0.19 -19.28
N THR A 4 2.52 -0.80 -18.63
CA THR A 4 2.27 -1.10 -17.21
C THR A 4 2.82 0.02 -16.35
N ARG A 5 1.97 0.61 -15.49
CA ARG A 5 2.32 1.70 -14.57
C ARG A 5 2.26 1.28 -13.12
N LEU A 6 1.38 0.35 -12.81
CA LEU A 6 1.13 -0.11 -11.45
C LEU A 6 1.04 -1.65 -11.43
N LEU A 7 1.72 -2.25 -10.47
CA LEU A 7 1.61 -3.67 -10.12
C LEU A 7 0.91 -3.77 -8.76
N MET A 8 -0.15 -4.55 -8.67
CA MET A 8 -0.75 -4.93 -7.40
C MET A 8 -0.31 -6.35 -7.03
N VAL A 9 0.12 -6.55 -5.78
CA VAL A 9 0.60 -7.84 -5.28
C VAL A 9 0.14 -8.09 -3.84
N CYS A 10 -0.31 -9.30 -3.54
CA CYS A 10 -0.60 -9.71 -2.16
C CYS A 10 0.70 -9.93 -1.38
N HIS A 11 0.76 -9.49 -0.11
CA HIS A 11 1.88 -9.80 0.77
C HIS A 11 1.80 -11.24 1.28
N MET A 12 0.58 -11.68 1.65
CA MET A 12 0.29 -13.04 2.06
C MET A 12 -0.97 -13.54 1.35
N ILE A 13 -0.89 -14.72 0.76
CA ILE A 13 -2.01 -15.35 0.06
C ILE A 13 -2.98 -15.93 1.09
N ASN A 14 -4.23 -15.50 1.06
CA ASN A 14 -5.25 -15.88 2.04
C ASN A 14 -5.57 -17.37 2.10
N ILE A 15 -5.50 -18.08 0.98
CA ILE A 15 -5.86 -19.50 0.89
C ILE A 15 -4.71 -20.39 1.37
N THR A 16 -3.48 -20.05 1.01
CA THR A 16 -2.30 -20.89 1.23
C THR A 16 -1.42 -20.43 2.39
N GLY A 17 -1.57 -19.18 2.85
CA GLY A 17 -0.67 -18.55 3.81
C GLY A 17 0.73 -18.24 3.24
N GLN A 18 0.94 -18.42 1.95
CA GLN A 18 2.25 -18.17 1.32
C GLN A 18 2.60 -16.67 1.42
N ILE A 19 3.76 -16.38 1.99
CA ILE A 19 4.32 -15.04 2.06
C ILE A 19 5.16 -14.79 0.81
N LEU A 20 4.81 -13.74 0.06
CA LEU A 20 5.53 -13.38 -1.16
C LEU A 20 6.76 -12.51 -0.83
N PRO A 21 7.84 -12.59 -1.62
CA PRO A 21 9.05 -11.79 -1.44
C PRO A 21 8.83 -10.36 -1.95
N VAL A 22 7.93 -9.61 -1.28
CA VAL A 22 7.43 -8.29 -1.72
C VAL A 22 8.57 -7.32 -1.99
N ARG A 23 9.58 -7.24 -1.11
CA ARG A 23 10.74 -6.35 -1.32
C ARG A 23 11.40 -6.61 -2.68
N LYS A 24 11.68 -7.87 -3.00
CA LYS A 24 12.30 -8.24 -4.28
C LYS A 24 11.40 -7.90 -5.47
N ILE A 25 10.09 -8.11 -5.32
CA ILE A 25 9.11 -7.78 -6.36
C ILE A 25 9.10 -6.26 -6.59
N CYS A 26 9.09 -5.45 -5.53
CA CYS A 26 9.15 -3.99 -5.63
C CYS A 26 10.43 -3.52 -6.34
N ASP A 27 11.59 -4.04 -5.94
CA ASP A 27 12.87 -3.67 -6.56
C ASP A 27 12.89 -4.00 -8.06
N MET A 28 12.34 -5.15 -8.46
CA MET A 28 12.22 -5.56 -9.87
C MET A 28 11.23 -4.71 -10.66
N ALA A 29 10.13 -4.29 -10.06
CA ALA A 29 9.12 -3.41 -10.66
C ALA A 29 9.67 -1.99 -10.85
N HIS A 30 10.32 -1.44 -9.82
CA HIS A 30 10.95 -0.13 -9.86
C HIS A 30 12.05 -0.02 -10.92
N ALA A 31 12.83 -1.09 -11.11
CA ALA A 31 13.83 -1.14 -12.19
C ALA A 31 13.21 -1.01 -13.61
N ARG A 32 11.89 -1.13 -13.71
CA ARG A 32 11.10 -0.97 -14.95
C ARG A 32 10.18 0.25 -14.94
N GLY A 33 10.33 1.13 -13.93
CA GLY A 33 9.49 2.33 -13.77
C GLY A 33 8.03 2.02 -13.40
N VAL A 34 7.78 0.86 -12.77
CA VAL A 34 6.43 0.42 -12.36
C VAL A 34 6.29 0.59 -10.86
N GLN A 35 5.26 1.31 -10.42
CA GLN A 35 4.89 1.46 -9.02
C GLN A 35 4.24 0.18 -8.48
N VAL A 36 4.32 -0.06 -7.16
CA VAL A 36 3.77 -1.25 -6.52
C VAL A 36 2.81 -0.90 -5.40
N LEU A 37 1.58 -1.40 -5.54
CA LEU A 37 0.58 -1.45 -4.47
C LEU A 37 0.59 -2.84 -3.83
N VAL A 38 0.84 -2.90 -2.54
CA VAL A 38 0.82 -4.15 -1.77
C VAL A 38 -0.50 -4.30 -1.04
N ASP A 39 -1.19 -5.41 -1.27
CA ASP A 39 -2.32 -5.84 -0.45
C ASP A 39 -1.80 -6.59 0.78
N GLY A 40 -1.87 -5.94 1.93
CA GLY A 40 -1.43 -6.46 3.21
C GLY A 40 -2.55 -7.02 4.08
N ALA A 41 -3.76 -7.20 3.54
CA ALA A 41 -4.95 -7.56 4.32
C ALA A 41 -4.78 -8.83 5.18
N HIS A 42 -3.97 -9.78 4.77
CA HIS A 42 -3.68 -11.01 5.53
C HIS A 42 -2.31 -11.02 6.23
N ALA A 43 -1.41 -10.10 5.87
CA ALA A 43 -0.08 -10.02 6.47
C ALA A 43 -0.05 -9.09 7.68
N PHE A 44 -0.81 -7.99 7.65
CA PHE A 44 -0.83 -7.01 8.73
C PHE A 44 -1.38 -7.61 10.02
N ALA A 45 -0.68 -7.37 11.13
CA ALA A 45 -0.96 -7.95 12.45
C ALA A 45 -0.82 -9.50 12.53
N HIS A 46 -0.41 -10.16 11.44
CA HIS A 46 -0.23 -11.61 11.38
C HIS A 46 1.26 -12.01 11.34
N ILE A 47 2.07 -11.24 10.62
CA ILE A 47 3.52 -11.44 10.56
C ILE A 47 4.25 -10.13 10.93
N GLN A 48 5.50 -10.27 11.38
CA GLN A 48 6.31 -9.12 11.78
C GLN A 48 7.11 -8.57 10.60
N TYR A 49 6.93 -7.29 10.28
CA TYR A 49 7.67 -6.53 9.26
C TYR A 49 7.47 -5.04 9.47
N LYS A 50 8.24 -4.22 8.75
CA LYS A 50 8.03 -2.77 8.66
C LYS A 50 7.67 -2.42 7.22
N ILE A 51 6.62 -1.64 7.00
CA ILE A 51 6.18 -1.23 5.66
C ILE A 51 7.30 -0.57 4.85
N PRO A 52 8.11 0.35 5.41
CA PRO A 52 9.23 0.94 4.67
C PRO A 52 10.26 -0.07 4.14
N ASP A 53 10.46 -1.19 4.86
CA ASP A 53 11.44 -2.22 4.46
C ASP A 53 10.99 -2.98 3.21
N LEU A 54 9.68 -2.96 2.89
CA LEU A 54 9.12 -3.58 1.69
C LEU A 54 9.43 -2.79 0.42
N ASN A 55 9.82 -1.53 0.52
CA ASN A 55 10.10 -0.63 -0.60
C ASN A 55 8.91 -0.48 -1.57
N CYS A 56 7.67 -0.63 -1.10
CA CYS A 56 6.47 -0.44 -1.92
C CYS A 56 6.09 1.04 -2.00
N ASP A 57 5.31 1.40 -3.01
CA ASP A 57 4.79 2.76 -3.20
C ASP A 57 3.52 2.98 -2.39
N TYR A 58 2.69 1.95 -2.34
CA TYR A 58 1.42 1.93 -1.62
C TYR A 58 1.28 0.62 -0.85
N TYR A 59 0.63 0.69 0.32
CA TYR A 59 0.30 -0.49 1.11
C TYR A 59 -1.10 -0.35 1.69
N GLY A 60 -2.02 -1.20 1.27
CA GLY A 60 -3.40 -1.25 1.76
C GLY A 60 -3.64 -2.42 2.69
N THR A 61 -4.45 -2.23 3.72
CA THR A 61 -4.84 -3.32 4.61
C THR A 61 -6.22 -3.11 5.22
N SER A 62 -6.83 -4.23 5.59
CA SER A 62 -8.09 -4.30 6.34
C SER A 62 -7.79 -4.68 7.78
N LEU A 63 -8.10 -3.79 8.73
CA LEU A 63 -7.77 -4.00 10.15
C LEU A 63 -8.72 -4.98 10.86
N HIS A 64 -9.94 -5.14 10.34
CA HIS A 64 -10.96 -6.01 10.93
C HIS A 64 -10.66 -7.52 10.80
N LYS A 65 -9.63 -7.91 10.03
CA LYS A 65 -9.24 -9.31 9.88
C LYS A 65 -8.43 -9.77 11.09
N TRP A 66 -7.15 -9.43 11.15
CA TRP A 66 -6.21 -9.96 12.15
C TRP A 66 -6.00 -9.05 13.35
N LEU A 67 -6.33 -7.76 13.24
CA LEU A 67 -6.31 -6.83 14.38
C LEU A 67 -7.64 -6.81 15.15
N SER A 68 -8.67 -7.51 14.65
CA SER A 68 -9.96 -7.69 15.34
C SER A 68 -10.69 -6.38 15.69
N VAL A 69 -10.50 -5.34 14.89
CA VAL A 69 -11.26 -4.10 15.03
C VAL A 69 -12.63 -4.22 14.34
N PRO A 70 -13.59 -3.32 14.60
CA PRO A 70 -14.89 -3.32 13.90
C PRO A 70 -14.75 -3.31 12.38
N LEU A 71 -15.75 -3.89 11.70
CA LEU A 71 -15.82 -3.93 10.24
C LEU A 71 -15.75 -2.53 9.62
N GLY A 72 -15.09 -2.43 8.47
CA GLY A 72 -14.96 -1.19 7.71
C GLY A 72 -13.71 -0.38 8.04
N ALA A 73 -12.89 -0.81 9.02
CA ALA A 73 -11.63 -0.16 9.33
C ALA A 73 -10.49 -0.69 8.44
N GLY A 74 -9.67 0.21 7.97
CA GLY A 74 -8.48 -0.07 7.16
C GLY A 74 -7.58 1.15 7.07
N PHE A 75 -6.41 1.02 6.47
CA PHE A 75 -5.58 2.15 6.09
C PHE A 75 -4.90 1.94 4.76
N LEU A 76 -4.50 3.04 4.14
CA LEU A 76 -3.62 3.10 2.99
C LEU A 76 -2.35 3.85 3.39
N TYR A 77 -1.21 3.16 3.35
CA TYR A 77 0.10 3.80 3.37
C TYR A 77 0.44 4.28 1.97
N VAL A 78 0.95 5.49 1.86
CA VAL A 78 1.45 6.10 0.63
C VAL A 78 2.86 6.58 0.86
N ARG A 79 3.78 6.24 -0.03
CA ARG A 79 5.13 6.78 0.01
C ARG A 79 5.08 8.30 -0.18
N LYS A 80 5.83 9.03 0.65
CA LYS A 80 5.74 10.49 0.77
C LYS A 80 5.84 11.22 -0.57
N GLU A 81 6.71 10.78 -1.45
CA GLU A 81 6.92 11.38 -2.77
C GLU A 81 5.73 11.26 -3.71
N HIS A 82 4.81 10.34 -3.47
CA HIS A 82 3.61 10.15 -4.29
C HIS A 82 2.41 10.96 -3.80
N ILE A 83 2.42 11.46 -2.56
CA ILE A 83 1.28 12.19 -1.97
C ILE A 83 0.84 13.38 -2.84
N PRO A 84 1.74 14.22 -3.37
CA PRO A 84 1.33 15.38 -4.19
C PRO A 84 0.66 15.01 -5.51
N THR A 85 0.81 13.76 -5.98
CA THR A 85 0.26 13.30 -7.27
C THR A 85 -1.04 12.51 -7.13
N LEU A 86 -1.47 12.23 -5.88
CA LEU A 86 -2.71 11.53 -5.62
C LEU A 86 -3.88 12.50 -5.58
N TRP A 87 -4.92 12.19 -6.34
CA TRP A 87 -6.18 12.89 -6.24
C TRP A 87 -6.99 12.37 -5.07
N PRO A 88 -7.54 13.25 -4.22
CA PRO A 88 -8.47 12.82 -3.16
C PRO A 88 -9.74 12.23 -3.77
N LEU A 89 -10.30 11.22 -3.12
CA LEU A 89 -11.54 10.58 -3.55
C LEU A 89 -12.73 11.55 -3.49
N LEU A 90 -12.71 12.48 -2.52
CA LEU A 90 -13.68 13.56 -2.40
C LEU A 90 -13.02 14.83 -2.95
N ALA A 91 -13.62 15.38 -4.01
CA ALA A 91 -13.20 16.65 -4.57
C ALA A 91 -13.61 17.78 -3.61
N ASP A 92 -12.67 18.28 -2.83
CA ASP A 92 -12.82 19.48 -2.01
C ASP A 92 -11.90 20.57 -2.54
N ARG A 93 -12.36 21.84 -2.50
CA ARG A 93 -11.55 23.01 -2.87
C ARG A 93 -10.35 23.20 -1.94
N GLU A 94 -10.39 22.61 -0.75
CA GLU A 94 -9.31 22.63 0.25
C GLU A 94 -8.35 21.44 0.15
N SER A 95 -8.44 20.63 -0.91
CA SER A 95 -7.72 19.36 -1.02
C SER A 95 -6.18 19.52 -0.99
N GLU A 96 -5.63 20.63 -1.51
CA GLU A 96 -4.19 20.91 -1.43
C GLU A 96 -3.73 21.16 0.00
N GLU A 97 -4.52 21.89 0.81
CA GLU A 97 -4.23 22.11 2.23
C GLU A 97 -4.44 20.85 3.06
N THR A 98 -5.44 20.04 2.72
CA THR A 98 -5.73 18.78 3.43
C THR A 98 -4.62 17.76 3.20
N ILE A 99 -4.08 17.65 1.98
CA ILE A 99 -2.92 16.81 1.67
C ILE A 99 -1.67 17.33 2.42
N ALA A 100 -1.48 18.63 2.52
CA ALA A 100 -0.39 19.22 3.29
C ALA A 100 -0.51 18.93 4.78
N ARG A 101 -1.73 18.88 5.34
CA ARG A 101 -1.99 18.54 6.75
C ARG A 101 -1.75 17.07 7.09
N LEU A 102 -1.89 16.16 6.13
CA LEU A 102 -1.57 14.73 6.31
C LEU A 102 -0.05 14.46 6.34
N ASN A 103 0.77 15.48 6.09
CA ASN A 103 2.24 15.39 6.10
C ASN A 103 2.90 15.77 7.44
N HIS A 104 2.13 15.97 8.50
CA HIS A 104 2.63 16.30 9.85
C HIS A 104 2.56 15.12 10.80
#